data_9716146a41eb909fce2387c260f739d2
#
_entry.id   9716146a41eb909fce2387c260f739d2
#
_cell.length_a   1.000
_cell.length_b   1.000
_cell.length_c   1.000
_cell.angle_alpha   90.00
_cell.angle_beta   90.00
_cell.angle_gamma   90.00
#
_symmetry.space_group_name_H-M   'P 1'
#
loop_
_entity.id
_entity.type
_entity.pdbx_description
1 polymer ?
#
loop_
_entity_poly.entity_id
_entity_poly.type
_entity_poly.pdbx_seq_one_letter_code
_entity_poly.pdbx_strand_id
1 'polypeptide(L)'
;MLRTIALLFFSLISQFALTQVGSSSPYSFAGIGEINFRGNQINRFMGGIDIYNDSIHANLNNPASYGDLKMVTYSMGINYKVTNLSDKESSYQTSNSSLDYLGIAIPTGKFGFGFGLVPYSSVGYRLEGRNDLLNFNSTNQFEGSGGINRAFFSVGFRLTKYFSIGATFNYGFGEITYRTTKLIDNIELVTILQNKSSLSGLNYQISSNLKLPVSKDVDFHLMYSLSPESNTKSKNSRIYLTDSQNNINVGSDFEEVDLSANGLSNTKVNLSKITAIGIGLSKEKKWFFGAQYS
;
A
#
# COMPACT_ATOMS: atom_id res chain seq x y z
N MET A 1 8.84 37.06 -6.44
CA MET A 1 8.68 36.58 -5.07
C MET A 1 7.81 35.32 -4.97
N LEU A 2 6.56 35.29 -5.39
CA LEU A 2 5.70 34.08 -5.27
C LEU A 2 6.26 32.85 -6.00
N ARG A 3 6.80 33.04 -7.22
CA ARG A 3 7.45 31.96 -8.00
C ARG A 3 8.73 31.43 -7.36
N THR A 4 9.52 32.27 -6.75
CA THR A 4 10.75 31.85 -6.05
C THR A 4 10.43 31.14 -4.74
N ILE A 5 9.39 31.56 -4.02
CA ILE A 5 8.91 30.88 -2.81
C ILE A 5 8.33 29.49 -3.18
N ALA A 6 7.56 29.38 -4.27
CA ALA A 6 7.04 28.11 -4.76
C ALA A 6 8.16 27.16 -5.18
N LEU A 7 9.20 27.63 -5.86
CA LEU A 7 10.36 26.82 -6.25
C LEU A 7 11.17 26.35 -5.04
N LEU A 8 11.37 27.22 -4.04
CA LEU A 8 12.01 26.84 -2.78
C LEU A 8 11.19 25.82 -1.99
N PHE A 9 9.88 25.97 -1.95
CA PHE A 9 8.97 25.00 -1.30
C PHE A 9 8.97 23.66 -2.01
N PHE A 10 8.99 23.65 -3.35
CA PHE A 10 9.08 22.42 -4.15
C PHE A 10 10.44 21.73 -4.00
N SER A 11 11.54 22.51 -3.91
CA SER A 11 12.89 22.00 -3.65
C SER A 11 13.03 21.42 -2.24
N LEU A 12 12.38 21.98 -1.23
CA LEU A 12 12.35 21.40 0.13
C LEU A 12 11.58 20.07 0.16
N ILE A 13 10.46 19.99 -0.55
CA ILE A 13 9.66 18.75 -0.62
C ILE A 13 10.44 17.62 -1.30
N SER A 14 11.25 17.93 -2.31
CA SER A 14 12.06 16.94 -3.02
C SER A 14 13.12 16.25 -2.14
N GLN A 15 13.60 16.91 -1.10
CA GLN A 15 14.57 16.35 -0.15
C GLN A 15 13.93 15.31 0.79
N PHE A 16 12.62 15.39 1.04
CA PHE A 16 11.89 14.40 1.86
C PHE A 16 11.42 13.19 1.07
N ALA A 17 11.60 13.17 -0.27
CA ALA A 17 11.21 12.04 -1.11
C ALA A 17 12.20 10.87 -1.07
N LEU A 18 13.33 11.01 -0.35
CA LEU A 18 14.34 9.97 -0.24
C LEU A 18 13.94 8.95 0.83
N THR A 19 13.55 7.76 0.35
CA THR A 19 13.46 6.50 1.09
C THR A 19 12.52 6.46 2.30
N GLN A 20 11.24 6.62 2.08
CA GLN A 20 10.28 6.17 3.07
C GLN A 20 10.15 4.64 2.97
N VAL A 21 10.82 3.92 3.86
CA VAL A 21 10.56 2.50 4.06
C VAL A 21 9.15 2.40 4.65
N GLY A 22 8.18 1.92 3.88
CA GLY A 22 6.76 1.91 4.26
C GLY A 22 6.42 0.91 5.36
N SER A 23 7.33 0.02 5.74
CA SER A 23 7.18 -0.95 6.82
C SER A 23 8.51 -1.13 7.56
N SER A 24 8.42 -1.50 8.83
CA SER A 24 9.55 -1.95 9.66
C SER A 24 9.19 -3.28 10.33
N SER A 25 8.43 -4.11 9.65
CA SER A 25 7.95 -5.40 10.14
C SER A 25 8.79 -6.55 9.57
N PRO A 26 9.35 -7.44 10.40
CA PRO A 26 10.04 -8.63 9.94
C PRO A 26 9.12 -9.55 9.11
N TYR A 27 7.81 -9.49 9.32
CA TYR A 27 6.84 -10.28 8.57
C TYR A 27 6.61 -9.79 7.13
N SER A 28 7.15 -8.61 6.77
CA SER A 28 7.05 -8.09 5.39
C SER A 28 7.97 -8.82 4.39
N PHE A 29 8.67 -9.87 4.80
CA PHE A 29 9.54 -10.67 3.92
C PHE A 29 8.75 -11.52 2.91
N ALA A 30 7.47 -11.79 3.16
CA ALA A 30 6.68 -12.69 2.34
C ALA A 30 5.99 -11.97 1.16
N GLY A 31 6.07 -12.55 -0.03
CA GLY A 31 5.33 -12.13 -1.23
C GLY A 31 5.57 -10.70 -1.65
N ILE A 32 4.54 -9.86 -1.59
CA ILE A 32 4.60 -8.42 -1.93
C ILE A 32 4.72 -7.52 -0.70
N GLY A 33 5.00 -8.10 0.47
CA GLY A 33 5.12 -7.42 1.73
C GLY A 33 3.81 -7.29 2.52
N GLU A 34 3.83 -6.45 3.56
CA GLU A 34 2.68 -6.16 4.39
C GLU A 34 1.66 -5.33 3.62
N ILE A 35 0.42 -5.78 3.57
CA ILE A 35 -0.68 -5.05 2.93
C ILE A 35 -1.09 -3.88 3.84
N ASN A 36 -1.07 -2.67 3.30
CA ASN A 36 -1.47 -1.48 4.02
C ASN A 36 -3.00 -1.42 4.22
N PHE A 37 -3.42 -0.70 5.26
CA PHE A 37 -4.82 -0.45 5.50
C PHE A 37 -5.46 0.23 4.28
N ARG A 38 -6.59 -0.29 3.84
CA ARG A 38 -7.37 0.29 2.75
C ARG A 38 -8.40 1.25 3.33
N GLY A 39 -8.51 2.43 2.75
CA GLY A 39 -9.47 3.44 3.18
C GLY A 39 -8.81 4.69 3.74
N ASN A 40 -9.64 5.66 4.05
CA ASN A 40 -9.21 6.90 4.68
C ASN A 40 -9.27 6.79 6.21
N GLN A 41 -8.95 7.88 6.89
CA GLN A 41 -8.96 7.96 8.35
C GLN A 41 -10.35 7.69 8.95
N ILE A 42 -11.43 8.08 8.26
CA ILE A 42 -12.81 7.84 8.72
C ILE A 42 -13.11 6.33 8.69
N ASN A 43 -12.76 5.63 7.60
CA ASN A 43 -12.91 4.19 7.54
C ASN A 43 -12.14 3.51 8.69
N ARG A 44 -10.93 3.99 9.00
CA ARG A 44 -10.10 3.47 10.09
C ARG A 44 -10.76 3.65 11.46
N PHE A 45 -11.29 4.83 11.76
CA PHE A 45 -12.00 5.11 13.02
C PHE A 45 -13.31 4.35 13.15
N MET A 46 -13.93 3.98 12.04
CA MET A 46 -15.15 3.18 12.00
C MET A 46 -14.90 1.67 11.93
N GLY A 47 -13.70 1.21 12.33
CA GLY A 47 -13.36 -0.21 12.34
C GLY A 47 -13.07 -0.80 10.95
N GLY A 48 -12.79 0.02 9.94
CA GLY A 48 -12.45 -0.42 8.60
C GLY A 48 -13.65 -0.66 7.69
N ILE A 49 -14.88 -0.29 8.08
CA ILE A 49 -16.04 -0.44 7.24
C ILE A 49 -16.09 0.60 6.11
N ASP A 50 -16.56 0.18 4.94
CA ASP A 50 -16.64 1.00 3.72
C ASP A 50 -18.07 1.47 3.41
N ILE A 51 -19.05 0.98 4.16
CA ILE A 51 -20.45 1.29 3.93
C ILE A 51 -20.85 2.72 4.33
N TYR A 52 -20.10 3.34 5.26
CA TYR A 52 -20.39 4.70 5.67
C TYR A 52 -20.09 5.70 4.56
N ASN A 53 -21.10 6.48 4.20
CA ASN A 53 -20.99 7.54 3.20
C ASN A 53 -21.58 8.83 3.76
N ASP A 54 -20.90 9.92 3.48
CA ASP A 54 -21.41 11.27 3.71
C ASP A 54 -21.23 12.16 2.48
N SER A 55 -21.57 13.42 2.60
CA SER A 55 -21.52 14.37 1.49
C SER A 55 -20.16 15.10 1.35
N ILE A 56 -19.20 14.80 2.21
CA ILE A 56 -17.93 15.55 2.31
C ILE A 56 -16.73 14.63 2.08
N HIS A 57 -16.74 13.44 2.68
CA HIS A 57 -15.57 12.59 2.70
C HIS A 57 -15.58 11.57 1.57
N ALA A 58 -14.51 11.58 0.77
CA ALA A 58 -14.30 10.59 -0.26
C ALA A 58 -13.95 9.22 0.37
N ASN A 59 -14.76 8.20 0.11
CA ASN A 59 -14.48 6.84 0.56
C ASN A 59 -13.65 6.12 -0.51
N LEU A 60 -12.39 5.81 -0.19
CA LEU A 60 -11.44 5.25 -1.15
C LEU A 60 -11.77 3.81 -1.59
N ASN A 61 -12.53 3.07 -0.76
CA ASN A 61 -12.91 1.68 -1.03
C ASN A 61 -14.34 1.52 -1.57
N ASN A 62 -15.11 2.62 -1.61
CA ASN A 62 -16.49 2.57 -2.06
C ASN A 62 -16.75 3.63 -3.13
N PRO A 63 -16.46 3.34 -4.40
CA PRO A 63 -16.64 4.30 -5.48
C PRO A 63 -18.10 4.78 -5.66
N ALA A 64 -19.11 4.01 -5.27
CA ALA A 64 -20.49 4.45 -5.35
C ALA A 64 -20.77 5.67 -4.46
N SER A 65 -19.98 5.88 -3.40
CA SER A 65 -20.11 7.04 -2.50
C SER A 65 -19.80 8.37 -3.16
N TYR A 66 -19.00 8.38 -4.22
CA TYR A 66 -18.63 9.61 -4.92
C TYR A 66 -19.84 10.31 -5.55
N GLY A 67 -20.89 9.56 -5.93
CA GLY A 67 -22.14 10.13 -6.42
C GLY A 67 -22.91 10.96 -5.39
N ASP A 68 -22.63 10.80 -4.10
CA ASP A 68 -23.29 11.49 -3.00
C ASP A 68 -22.50 12.71 -2.48
N LEU A 69 -21.28 12.92 -2.95
CA LEU A 69 -20.46 14.06 -2.58
C LEU A 69 -21.10 15.39 -3.04
N LYS A 70 -20.96 16.41 -2.21
CA LYS A 70 -21.46 17.78 -2.48
C LYS A 70 -20.38 18.83 -2.53
N MET A 71 -19.18 18.52 -2.05
CA MET A 71 -18.06 19.44 -1.97
C MET A 71 -16.81 18.82 -2.57
N VAL A 72 -15.99 19.66 -3.20
CA VAL A 72 -14.63 19.26 -3.59
C VAL A 72 -13.83 18.97 -2.31
N THR A 73 -13.24 17.79 -2.25
CA THR A 73 -12.53 17.35 -1.07
C THR A 73 -11.09 16.98 -1.44
N TYR A 74 -10.17 17.55 -0.71
CA TYR A 74 -8.75 17.15 -0.69
C TYR A 74 -8.52 16.34 0.57
N SER A 75 -7.96 15.16 0.42
CA SER A 75 -7.69 14.29 1.57
C SER A 75 -6.28 13.75 1.49
N MET A 76 -5.56 13.86 2.62
CA MET A 76 -4.22 13.31 2.79
C MET A 76 -4.11 12.67 4.16
N GLY A 77 -3.53 11.49 4.22
CA GLY A 77 -3.25 10.79 5.46
C GLY A 77 -1.75 10.48 5.57
N ILE A 78 -1.22 10.67 6.76
CA ILE A 78 0.13 10.26 7.14
C ILE A 78 -0.01 9.29 8.31
N ASN A 79 0.71 8.19 8.26
CA ASN A 79 0.77 7.19 9.31
C ASN A 79 2.12 7.22 10.01
N TYR A 80 2.10 7.14 11.32
CA TYR A 80 3.28 6.89 12.16
C TYR A 80 3.04 5.61 12.96
N LYS A 81 3.85 4.58 12.68
CA LYS A 81 3.72 3.26 13.29
C LYS A 81 4.95 2.99 14.18
N VAL A 82 4.68 2.65 15.41
CA VAL A 82 5.69 2.13 16.35
C VAL A 82 5.47 0.64 16.48
N THR A 83 6.52 -0.13 16.24
CA THR A 83 6.48 -1.60 16.33
C THR A 83 7.44 -2.04 17.41
N ASN A 84 6.94 -2.76 18.42
CA ASN A 84 7.74 -3.42 19.43
C ASN A 84 7.92 -4.88 19.04
N LEU A 85 9.16 -5.27 18.83
CA LEU A 85 9.56 -6.63 18.54
C LEU A 85 10.18 -7.19 19.81
N SER A 86 9.65 -8.28 20.34
CA SER A 86 10.22 -8.94 21.52
C SER A 86 10.25 -10.45 21.34
N ASP A 87 11.33 -11.04 21.77
CA ASP A 87 11.49 -12.47 21.95
C ASP A 87 11.76 -12.81 23.42
N LYS A 88 12.23 -14.01 23.71
CA LYS A 88 12.49 -14.47 25.09
C LYS A 88 13.68 -13.75 25.74
N GLU A 89 14.60 -13.19 24.97
CA GLU A 89 15.90 -12.69 25.45
C GLU A 89 16.04 -11.18 25.22
N SER A 90 15.33 -10.62 24.22
CA SER A 90 15.51 -9.23 23.79
C SER A 90 14.20 -8.54 23.39
N SER A 91 14.20 -7.22 23.49
CA SER A 91 13.11 -6.38 23.01
C SER A 91 13.70 -5.22 22.22
N TYR A 92 13.15 -4.99 21.04
CA TYR A 92 13.56 -3.92 20.14
C TYR A 92 12.36 -3.12 19.69
N GLN A 93 12.49 -1.79 19.69
CA GLN A 93 11.47 -0.88 19.21
C GLN A 93 11.95 -0.22 17.92
N THR A 94 11.09 -0.23 16.92
CA THR A 94 11.32 0.48 15.66
C THR A 94 10.14 1.35 15.32
N SER A 95 10.37 2.43 14.59
CA SER A 95 9.30 3.31 14.13
C SER A 95 9.48 3.66 12.66
N ASN A 96 8.38 3.83 11.97
CA ASN A 96 8.38 4.36 10.63
C ASN A 96 7.21 5.31 10.41
N SER A 97 7.37 6.22 9.46
CA SER A 97 6.30 7.10 8.98
C SER A 97 6.10 6.89 7.49
N SER A 98 4.86 6.89 7.05
CA SER A 98 4.51 6.68 5.65
C SER A 98 3.29 7.51 5.25
N LEU A 99 3.20 7.82 3.96
CA LEU A 99 1.95 8.32 3.37
C LEU A 99 0.91 7.20 3.42
N ASP A 100 -0.29 7.47 3.94
CA ASP A 100 -1.40 6.52 3.92
C ASP A 100 -2.25 6.66 2.66
N TYR A 101 -2.55 7.89 2.28
CA TYR A 101 -3.29 8.20 1.06
C TYR A 101 -3.14 9.68 0.70
N LEU A 102 -3.30 9.95 -0.58
CA LEU A 102 -3.48 11.28 -1.14
C LEU A 102 -4.58 11.20 -2.17
N GLY A 103 -5.63 12.02 -2.05
CA GLY A 103 -6.74 11.98 -2.98
C GLY A 103 -7.47 13.30 -3.09
N ILE A 104 -8.11 13.47 -4.25
CA ILE A 104 -8.99 14.59 -4.56
C ILE A 104 -10.30 14.00 -5.06
N ALA A 105 -11.41 14.53 -4.58
CA ALA A 105 -12.75 14.16 -5.03
C ALA A 105 -13.51 15.40 -5.49
N ILE A 106 -14.13 15.30 -6.67
CA ILE A 106 -14.81 16.40 -7.34
C ILE A 106 -16.24 15.97 -7.66
N PRO A 107 -17.25 16.53 -6.99
CA PRO A 107 -18.65 16.29 -7.32
C PRO A 107 -19.10 17.11 -8.52
N THR A 108 -19.90 16.52 -9.39
CA THR A 108 -20.52 17.17 -10.56
C THR A 108 -22.00 16.76 -10.67
N GLY A 109 -22.82 17.22 -9.71
CA GLY A 109 -24.24 16.95 -9.67
C GLY A 109 -24.58 15.50 -9.28
N LYS A 110 -24.91 14.64 -10.26
CA LYS A 110 -25.17 13.21 -10.03
C LYS A 110 -23.91 12.35 -10.10
N PHE A 111 -22.84 12.88 -10.69
CA PHE A 111 -21.55 12.23 -10.77
C PHE A 111 -20.60 12.77 -9.72
N GLY A 112 -19.68 11.92 -9.28
CA GLY A 112 -18.53 12.32 -8.52
C GLY A 112 -17.30 11.59 -9.07
N PHE A 113 -16.19 12.31 -9.16
CA PHE A 113 -14.92 11.81 -9.63
C PHE A 113 -13.91 11.86 -8.50
N GLY A 114 -13.03 10.88 -8.45
CA GLY A 114 -11.93 10.86 -7.49
C GLY A 114 -10.67 10.36 -8.14
N PHE A 115 -9.54 10.90 -7.74
CA PHE A 115 -8.22 10.42 -8.17
C PHE A 115 -7.19 10.66 -7.09
N GLY A 116 -6.14 9.85 -7.10
CA GLY A 116 -5.11 9.97 -6.10
C GLY A 116 -4.13 8.82 -6.10
N LEU A 117 -3.40 8.72 -4.99
CA LEU A 117 -2.35 7.75 -4.75
C LEU A 117 -2.55 7.09 -3.38
N VAL A 118 -2.44 5.78 -3.33
CA VAL A 118 -2.55 4.99 -2.09
C VAL A 118 -1.44 3.92 -2.09
N PRO A 119 -0.57 3.87 -1.09
CA PRO A 119 0.33 2.74 -0.90
C PRO A 119 -0.47 1.45 -0.66
N TYR A 120 -0.21 0.42 -1.46
CA TYR A 120 -0.93 -0.85 -1.38
C TYR A 120 -0.23 -1.85 -0.49
N SER A 121 1.08 -2.00 -0.66
CA SER A 121 1.90 -2.88 0.19
C SER A 121 3.26 -2.27 0.45
N SER A 122 3.91 -2.73 1.52
CA SER A 122 5.21 -2.23 1.94
C SER A 122 6.10 -3.38 2.40
N VAL A 123 7.35 -3.34 1.98
CA VAL A 123 8.42 -4.22 2.43
C VAL A 123 9.46 -3.38 3.15
N GLY A 124 9.83 -3.78 4.37
CA GLY A 124 10.87 -3.11 5.14
C GLY A 124 11.28 -3.96 6.32
N TYR A 125 12.38 -4.69 6.19
CA TYR A 125 12.94 -5.47 7.27
C TYR A 125 14.46 -5.59 7.13
N ARG A 126 15.10 -5.83 8.27
CA ARG A 126 16.49 -6.25 8.36
C ARG A 126 16.57 -7.32 9.45
N LEU A 127 16.98 -8.51 9.05
CA LEU A 127 17.11 -9.67 9.90
C LEU A 127 18.55 -10.18 9.84
N GLU A 128 19.04 -10.68 10.96
CA GLU A 128 20.38 -11.30 11.03
C GLU A 128 20.23 -12.70 11.61
N GLY A 129 20.90 -13.64 11.00
CA GLY A 129 21.03 -15.02 11.48
C GLY A 129 22.50 -15.43 11.54
N ARG A 130 22.91 -15.86 12.71
CA ARG A 130 24.26 -16.40 12.92
C ARG A 130 24.26 -17.91 12.79
N ASN A 131 25.21 -18.43 12.02
CA ASN A 131 25.41 -19.86 11.85
C ASN A 131 26.78 -20.24 12.41
N ASP A 132 26.79 -20.98 13.50
CA ASP A 132 28.00 -21.44 14.20
C ASP A 132 28.35 -22.89 13.82
N LEU A 133 28.07 -23.31 12.60
CA LEU A 133 28.28 -24.66 12.11
C LEU A 133 29.71 -24.83 11.57
N LEU A 134 30.45 -25.76 12.20
CA LEU A 134 31.68 -26.40 11.67
C LEU A 134 32.83 -25.44 11.26
N ASN A 135 33.53 -24.89 12.23
CA ASN A 135 34.78 -24.16 12.10
C ASN A 135 34.80 -22.80 11.39
N PHE A 136 33.65 -22.36 10.85
CA PHE A 136 33.52 -21.03 10.27
C PHE A 136 32.24 -20.37 10.78
N ASN A 137 32.38 -19.34 11.59
CA ASN A 137 31.26 -18.52 11.97
C ASN A 137 30.83 -17.69 10.76
N SER A 138 29.56 -17.71 10.43
CA SER A 138 29.01 -16.88 9.36
C SER A 138 27.75 -16.17 9.81
N THR A 139 27.61 -14.91 9.40
CA THR A 139 26.42 -14.12 9.62
C THR A 139 25.72 -13.89 8.28
N ASN A 140 24.43 -14.24 8.22
CA ASN A 140 23.59 -13.93 7.09
C ASN A 140 22.70 -12.74 7.47
N GLN A 141 22.75 -11.69 6.67
CA GLN A 141 21.85 -10.53 6.79
C GLN A 141 20.83 -10.61 5.66
N PHE A 142 19.56 -10.47 6.02
CA PHE A 142 18.42 -10.45 5.10
C PHE A 142 17.75 -9.09 5.18
N GLU A 143 17.73 -8.38 4.08
CA GLU A 143 17.11 -7.06 3.98
C GLU A 143 16.05 -7.07 2.88
N GLY A 144 14.93 -6.43 3.15
CA GLY A 144 13.90 -6.19 2.17
C GLY A 144 13.47 -4.73 2.20
N SER A 145 13.24 -4.15 1.04
CA SER A 145 12.78 -2.78 0.91
C SER A 145 11.87 -2.58 -0.30
N GLY A 146 11.01 -1.56 -0.25
CA GLY A 146 10.14 -1.20 -1.36
C GLY A 146 8.67 -1.47 -1.08
N GLY A 147 7.89 -1.70 -2.14
CA GLY A 147 6.45 -1.95 -2.05
C GLY A 147 5.71 -1.58 -3.32
N ILE A 148 4.39 -1.66 -3.26
CA ILE A 148 3.49 -1.35 -4.37
C ILE A 148 2.64 -0.14 -3.99
N ASN A 149 2.61 0.85 -4.87
CA ASN A 149 1.69 1.98 -4.81
C ASN A 149 0.58 1.80 -5.84
N ARG A 150 -0.57 2.41 -5.60
CA ARG A 150 -1.71 2.47 -6.52
C ARG A 150 -2.07 3.90 -6.83
N ALA A 151 -2.02 4.27 -8.10
CA ALA A 151 -2.76 5.43 -8.59
C ALA A 151 -4.18 4.98 -8.90
N PHE A 152 -5.18 5.70 -8.42
CA PHE A 152 -6.58 5.36 -8.63
C PHE A 152 -7.34 6.48 -9.33
N PHE A 153 -8.34 6.07 -10.11
CA PHE A 153 -9.37 6.93 -10.67
C PHE A 153 -10.74 6.31 -10.38
N SER A 154 -11.58 7.04 -9.69
CA SER A 154 -12.91 6.61 -9.27
C SER A 154 -13.99 7.45 -9.91
N VAL A 155 -15.08 6.81 -10.28
CA VAL A 155 -16.31 7.45 -10.76
C VAL A 155 -17.48 6.88 -9.97
N GLY A 156 -18.27 7.75 -9.36
CA GLY A 156 -19.53 7.41 -8.73
C GLY A 156 -20.70 8.10 -9.45
N PHE A 157 -21.80 7.39 -9.56
CA PHE A 157 -23.02 7.90 -10.19
C PHE A 157 -24.24 7.61 -9.31
N ARG A 158 -24.95 8.67 -8.96
CA ARG A 158 -26.22 8.58 -8.22
C ARG A 158 -27.37 8.45 -9.21
N LEU A 159 -27.87 7.22 -9.39
CA LEU A 159 -28.98 6.93 -10.27
C LEU A 159 -30.28 7.52 -9.72
N THR A 160 -30.54 7.30 -8.45
CA THR A 160 -31.73 7.82 -7.73
C THR A 160 -31.30 8.42 -6.40
N LYS A 161 -32.24 9.02 -5.67
CA LYS A 161 -31.97 9.49 -4.29
C LYS A 161 -31.64 8.37 -3.30
N TYR A 162 -31.88 7.11 -3.69
CA TYR A 162 -31.70 5.94 -2.85
C TYR A 162 -30.59 5.01 -3.32
N PHE A 163 -30.20 5.09 -4.60
CA PHE A 163 -29.29 4.12 -5.21
C PHE A 163 -28.19 4.80 -5.99
N SER A 164 -26.96 4.41 -5.68
CA SER A 164 -25.74 4.84 -6.39
C SER A 164 -24.87 3.64 -6.76
N ILE A 165 -24.12 3.80 -7.84
CA ILE A 165 -23.13 2.84 -8.33
C ILE A 165 -21.82 3.55 -8.57
N GLY A 166 -20.73 2.81 -8.60
CA GLY A 166 -19.42 3.39 -8.92
C GLY A 166 -18.39 2.35 -9.33
N ALA A 167 -17.35 2.86 -9.94
CA ALA A 167 -16.19 2.07 -10.34
C ALA A 167 -14.90 2.82 -10.01
N THR A 168 -13.88 2.07 -9.61
CA THR A 168 -12.51 2.56 -9.44
C THR A 168 -11.59 1.76 -10.35
N PHE A 169 -10.74 2.46 -11.09
CA PHE A 169 -9.63 1.90 -11.85
C PHE A 169 -8.34 2.19 -11.08
N ASN A 170 -7.56 1.15 -10.84
CA ASN A 170 -6.30 1.25 -10.12
C ASN A 170 -5.15 0.82 -11.03
N TYR A 171 -4.12 1.63 -11.10
CA TYR A 171 -2.83 1.26 -11.67
C TYR A 171 -1.84 1.04 -10.53
N GLY A 172 -1.50 -0.23 -10.30
CA GLY A 172 -0.48 -0.63 -9.34
C GLY A 172 0.90 -0.53 -9.97
N PHE A 173 1.86 0.04 -9.26
CA PHE A 173 3.26 0.15 -9.66
C PHE A 173 4.17 0.18 -8.44
N GLY A 174 5.38 -0.34 -8.60
CA GLY A 174 6.36 -0.32 -7.52
C GLY A 174 7.52 -1.26 -7.77
N GLU A 175 8.42 -1.26 -6.82
CA GLU A 175 9.62 -2.06 -6.85
C GLU A 175 9.87 -2.66 -5.46
N ILE A 176 10.27 -3.93 -5.45
CA ILE A 176 10.66 -4.64 -4.24
C ILE A 176 12.07 -5.18 -4.45
N THR A 177 12.95 -4.89 -3.51
CA THR A 177 14.32 -5.37 -3.50
C THR A 177 14.55 -6.23 -2.27
N TYR A 178 15.04 -7.44 -2.49
CA TYR A 178 15.51 -8.36 -1.45
C TYR A 178 17.00 -8.53 -1.57
N ARG A 179 17.71 -8.30 -0.48
CA ARG A 179 19.17 -8.44 -0.40
C ARG A 179 19.51 -9.47 0.68
N THR A 180 20.37 -10.42 0.32
CA THR A 180 20.97 -11.35 1.26
C THR A 180 22.47 -11.15 1.24
N THR A 181 23.04 -10.75 2.38
CA THR A 181 24.49 -10.57 2.54
C THR A 181 25.04 -11.68 3.42
N LYS A 182 26.03 -12.40 2.92
CA LYS A 182 26.74 -13.43 3.67
C LYS A 182 28.12 -12.91 4.08
N LEU A 183 28.33 -12.81 5.38
CA LEU A 183 29.59 -12.45 6.00
C LEU A 183 30.20 -13.71 6.60
N ILE A 184 31.50 -13.93 6.37
CA ILE A 184 32.24 -15.04 6.97
C ILE A 184 33.35 -14.41 7.81
N ASP A 185 33.47 -14.86 9.07
CA ASP A 185 34.50 -14.33 9.98
C ASP A 185 35.91 -14.53 9.37
N ASN A 186 36.76 -13.53 9.51
CA ASN A 186 38.12 -13.48 8.96
C ASN A 186 38.21 -13.43 7.42
N ILE A 187 37.13 -13.20 6.70
CA ILE A 187 37.16 -12.93 5.26
C ILE A 187 36.68 -11.50 5.02
N GLU A 188 37.51 -10.66 4.40
CA GLU A 188 37.18 -9.26 4.12
C GLU A 188 36.08 -9.10 3.06
N LEU A 189 35.90 -10.11 2.21
CA LEU A 189 34.94 -10.09 1.14
C LEU A 189 33.61 -10.64 1.59
N VAL A 190 32.53 -9.93 1.25
CA VAL A 190 31.15 -10.33 1.47
C VAL A 190 30.49 -10.69 0.15
N THR A 191 29.67 -11.73 0.18
CA THR A 191 28.82 -12.07 -0.97
C THR A 191 27.42 -11.52 -0.75
N ILE A 192 26.94 -10.77 -1.73
CA ILE A 192 25.60 -10.15 -1.71
C ILE A 192 24.79 -10.72 -2.87
N LEU A 193 23.65 -11.31 -2.55
CA LEU A 193 22.62 -11.68 -3.51
C LEU A 193 21.53 -10.65 -3.47
N GLN A 194 21.26 -9.99 -4.58
CA GLN A 194 20.16 -9.02 -4.70
C GLN A 194 19.14 -9.49 -5.73
N ASN A 195 17.88 -9.61 -5.29
CA ASN A 195 16.73 -9.84 -6.15
C ASN A 195 15.91 -8.56 -6.21
N LYS A 196 15.57 -8.12 -7.41
CA LYS A 196 14.78 -6.92 -7.66
C LYS A 196 13.57 -7.30 -8.52
N SER A 197 12.39 -6.89 -8.08
CA SER A 197 11.13 -7.14 -8.76
C SER A 197 10.42 -5.82 -9.01
N SER A 198 10.26 -5.44 -10.27
CA SER A 198 9.49 -4.27 -10.70
C SER A 198 8.09 -4.72 -11.07
N LEU A 199 7.10 -4.25 -10.30
CA LEU A 199 5.71 -4.68 -10.41
C LEU A 199 4.85 -3.60 -11.07
N SER A 200 3.96 -4.02 -12.00
CA SER A 200 2.98 -3.14 -12.59
C SER A 200 1.72 -3.90 -13.02
N GLY A 201 0.55 -3.30 -12.82
CA GLY A 201 -0.70 -3.95 -13.17
C GLY A 201 -1.91 -3.05 -13.04
N LEU A 202 -2.97 -3.41 -13.75
CA LEU A 202 -4.27 -2.76 -13.67
C LEU A 202 -5.24 -3.66 -12.91
N ASN A 203 -6.01 -3.08 -12.02
CA ASN A 203 -7.18 -3.72 -11.43
C ASN A 203 -8.34 -2.72 -11.37
N TYR A 204 -9.54 -3.25 -11.16
CA TYR A 204 -10.71 -2.41 -11.00
C TYR A 204 -11.59 -2.92 -9.86
N GLN A 205 -12.41 -2.04 -9.36
CA GLN A 205 -13.39 -2.31 -8.32
C GLN A 205 -14.70 -1.66 -8.72
N ILE A 206 -15.80 -2.36 -8.50
CA ILE A 206 -17.15 -1.82 -8.67
C ILE A 206 -17.87 -1.86 -7.33
N SER A 207 -18.74 -0.90 -7.08
CA SER A 207 -19.58 -0.92 -5.90
C SER A 207 -20.98 -0.37 -6.18
N SER A 208 -21.91 -0.73 -5.30
CA SER A 208 -23.26 -0.19 -5.28
C SER A 208 -23.67 0.11 -3.84
N ASN A 209 -24.41 1.20 -3.66
CA ASN A 209 -24.96 1.61 -2.39
C ASN A 209 -26.46 1.79 -2.52
N LEU A 210 -27.19 1.25 -1.55
CA LEU A 210 -28.60 1.44 -1.39
C LEU A 210 -28.84 2.11 -0.03
N LYS A 211 -29.56 3.23 -0.02
CA LYS A 211 -29.94 3.97 1.17
C LYS A 211 -31.45 4.13 1.21
N LEU A 212 -32.12 3.46 2.14
CA LEU A 212 -33.58 3.46 2.24
C LEU A 212 -34.04 4.13 3.54
N PRO A 213 -34.93 5.11 3.51
CA PRO A 213 -35.53 5.65 4.73
C PRO A 213 -36.47 4.61 5.34
N VAL A 214 -36.16 4.19 6.57
CA VAL A 214 -36.97 3.25 7.35
C VAL A 214 -37.96 4.04 8.24
N SER A 215 -37.58 5.22 8.69
CA SER A 215 -38.37 6.12 9.49
C SER A 215 -38.07 7.57 9.10
N LYS A 216 -38.77 8.54 9.72
CA LYS A 216 -38.54 9.98 9.44
C LYS A 216 -37.09 10.40 9.57
N ASP A 217 -36.35 9.77 10.50
CA ASP A 217 -34.98 10.16 10.82
C ASP A 217 -33.94 9.01 10.67
N VAL A 218 -34.39 7.78 10.32
CA VAL A 218 -33.56 6.60 10.28
C VAL A 218 -33.46 6.06 8.87
N ASP A 219 -32.20 5.93 8.38
CA ASP A 219 -31.86 5.34 7.09
C ASP A 219 -31.22 3.98 7.27
N PHE A 220 -31.65 3.01 6.45
CA PHE A 220 -30.99 1.73 6.26
C PHE A 220 -30.01 1.84 5.09
N HIS A 221 -28.83 1.29 5.27
CA HIS A 221 -27.77 1.25 4.27
C HIS A 221 -27.44 -0.19 3.90
N LEU A 222 -27.26 -0.44 2.60
CA LEU A 222 -26.72 -1.68 2.06
C LEU A 222 -25.64 -1.32 1.06
N MET A 223 -24.47 -1.95 1.18
CA MET A 223 -23.36 -1.81 0.27
C MET A 223 -22.96 -3.18 -0.29
N TYR A 224 -22.66 -3.20 -1.57
CA TYR A 224 -21.97 -4.31 -2.22
C TYR A 224 -20.75 -3.79 -2.97
N SER A 225 -19.61 -4.45 -2.82
CA SER A 225 -18.38 -4.11 -3.52
C SER A 225 -17.70 -5.38 -4.03
N LEU A 226 -17.16 -5.30 -5.23
CA LEU A 226 -16.47 -6.38 -5.91
C LEU A 226 -15.19 -5.86 -6.57
N SER A 227 -14.07 -6.43 -6.21
CA SER A 227 -12.79 -6.30 -6.93
C SER A 227 -12.45 -7.68 -7.50
N PRO A 228 -12.55 -7.90 -8.82
CA PRO A 228 -12.22 -9.18 -9.43
C PRO A 228 -10.76 -9.55 -9.26
N GLU A 229 -10.47 -10.82 -9.47
CA GLU A 229 -9.09 -11.30 -9.59
C GLU A 229 -8.34 -10.54 -10.68
N SER A 230 -7.10 -10.19 -10.42
CA SER A 230 -6.26 -9.46 -11.36
C SER A 230 -4.80 -9.90 -11.29
N ASN A 231 -4.10 -9.75 -12.41
CA ASN A 231 -2.69 -10.11 -12.53
C ASN A 231 -1.81 -8.86 -12.58
N THR A 232 -0.86 -8.78 -11.67
CA THR A 232 0.22 -7.79 -11.70
C THR A 232 1.45 -8.43 -12.34
N LYS A 233 1.98 -7.80 -13.38
CA LYS A 233 3.22 -8.22 -14.03
C LYS A 233 4.41 -7.89 -13.13
N SER A 234 5.38 -8.78 -13.07
CA SER A 234 6.64 -8.58 -12.36
C SER A 234 7.80 -8.82 -13.32
N LYS A 235 8.65 -7.83 -13.47
CA LYS A 235 9.96 -7.97 -14.14
C LYS A 235 11.00 -8.17 -13.05
N ASN A 236 11.73 -9.28 -13.14
CA ASN A 236 12.66 -9.68 -12.10
C ASN A 236 14.10 -9.65 -12.64
N SER A 237 15.01 -9.20 -11.81
CA SER A 237 16.45 -9.33 -12.02
C SER A 237 17.12 -9.85 -10.76
N ARG A 238 18.24 -10.54 -10.96
CA ARG A 238 19.07 -11.08 -9.88
C ARG A 238 20.51 -10.80 -10.18
N ILE A 239 21.21 -10.26 -9.20
CA ILE A 239 22.64 -10.00 -9.29
C ILE A 239 23.36 -10.60 -8.08
N TYR A 240 24.53 -11.16 -8.33
CA TYR A 240 25.53 -11.44 -7.31
C TYR A 240 26.55 -10.34 -7.29
N LEU A 241 26.89 -9.88 -6.09
CA LEU A 241 27.91 -8.88 -5.85
C LEU A 241 28.93 -9.44 -4.88
N THR A 242 30.20 -9.21 -5.12
CA THR A 242 31.27 -9.44 -4.16
C THR A 242 31.86 -8.09 -3.79
N ASP A 243 31.87 -7.75 -2.51
CA ASP A 243 32.31 -6.44 -2.03
C ASP A 243 33.15 -6.56 -0.77
N SER A 244 33.86 -5.50 -0.41
CA SER A 244 34.63 -5.44 0.84
C SER A 244 33.73 -5.04 2.00
N GLN A 245 33.89 -5.66 3.17
CA GLN A 245 33.15 -5.30 4.40
C GLN A 245 33.30 -3.82 4.77
N ASN A 246 34.44 -3.21 4.44
CA ASN A 246 34.76 -1.85 4.85
C ASN A 246 34.39 -0.77 3.81
N ASN A 247 33.97 -1.15 2.60
CA ASN A 247 33.73 -0.17 1.54
C ASN A 247 32.70 -0.67 0.49
N ILE A 248 31.47 -0.77 0.91
CA ILE A 248 30.33 -1.36 0.17
C ILE A 248 29.96 -0.60 -1.13
N ASN A 249 30.81 0.28 -1.64
CA ASN A 249 30.47 1.10 -2.82
C ASN A 249 31.58 1.22 -3.86
N VAL A 250 32.70 0.53 -3.73
CA VAL A 250 33.83 0.74 -4.63
C VAL A 250 34.26 -0.57 -5.30
N GLY A 251 33.95 -0.71 -6.59
CA GLY A 251 34.56 -1.70 -7.47
C GLY A 251 34.06 -3.13 -7.27
N SER A 252 32.81 -3.30 -6.93
CA SER A 252 32.24 -4.64 -6.81
C SER A 252 32.21 -5.36 -8.14
N ASP A 253 32.81 -6.54 -8.18
CA ASP A 253 32.54 -7.53 -9.24
C ASP A 253 31.05 -7.90 -9.10
N PHE A 254 30.26 -7.71 -10.16
CA PHE A 254 28.89 -8.12 -10.20
C PHE A 254 28.65 -9.09 -11.36
N GLU A 255 27.82 -10.08 -11.09
CA GLU A 255 27.35 -11.03 -12.10
C GLU A 255 25.83 -10.97 -12.16
N GLU A 256 25.28 -10.67 -13.33
CA GLU A 256 23.84 -10.72 -13.57
C GLU A 256 23.44 -12.14 -13.95
N VAL A 257 22.47 -12.68 -13.21
CA VAL A 257 21.97 -14.04 -13.47
C VAL A 257 20.91 -13.98 -14.56
N ASP A 258 21.08 -14.76 -15.61
CA ASP A 258 20.05 -14.91 -16.64
C ASP A 258 18.85 -15.69 -16.08
N LEU A 259 17.81 -14.95 -15.71
CA LEU A 259 16.54 -15.49 -15.25
C LEU A 259 15.62 -15.93 -16.40
N SER A 260 15.95 -15.59 -17.65
CA SER A 260 15.12 -15.91 -18.81
C SER A 260 15.11 -17.40 -19.13
N ALA A 261 16.24 -18.07 -18.92
CA ALA A 261 16.39 -19.51 -19.11
C ALA A 261 15.38 -20.35 -18.27
N ASN A 262 15.01 -19.84 -17.09
CA ASN A 262 14.05 -20.49 -16.19
C ASN A 262 12.66 -19.85 -16.23
N GLY A 263 12.39 -18.93 -17.14
CA GLY A 263 11.13 -18.21 -17.23
C GLY A 263 10.84 -17.29 -16.06
N LEU A 264 11.84 -16.96 -15.24
CA LEU A 264 11.68 -16.15 -14.02
C LEU A 264 11.89 -14.66 -14.25
N SER A 265 12.38 -14.22 -15.39
CA SER A 265 12.58 -12.80 -15.72
C SER A 265 11.27 -12.02 -15.79
N ASN A 266 10.19 -12.67 -16.23
CA ASN A 266 8.85 -12.08 -16.31
C ASN A 266 7.84 -13.03 -15.68
N THR A 267 7.32 -12.64 -14.53
CA THR A 267 6.34 -13.43 -13.78
C THR A 267 5.05 -12.63 -13.57
N LYS A 268 4.05 -13.27 -12.97
CA LYS A 268 2.78 -12.64 -12.63
C LYS A 268 2.47 -12.90 -11.17
N VAL A 269 2.02 -11.86 -10.48
CA VAL A 269 1.47 -11.95 -9.12
C VAL A 269 -0.04 -11.85 -9.22
N ASN A 270 -0.75 -12.89 -8.78
CA ASN A 270 -2.20 -12.91 -8.77
C ASN A 270 -2.71 -12.20 -7.51
N LEU A 271 -3.54 -11.19 -7.71
CA LEU A 271 -4.29 -10.55 -6.64
C LEU A 271 -5.67 -11.19 -6.56
N SER A 272 -6.00 -11.75 -5.42
CA SER A 272 -7.25 -12.46 -5.19
C SER A 272 -8.48 -11.57 -5.37
N LYS A 273 -9.59 -12.18 -5.78
CA LYS A 273 -10.91 -11.55 -5.76
C LYS A 273 -11.28 -11.13 -4.34
N ILE A 274 -11.80 -9.91 -4.20
CA ILE A 274 -12.34 -9.40 -2.94
C ILE A 274 -13.79 -9.02 -3.14
N THR A 275 -14.65 -9.53 -2.27
CA THR A 275 -16.07 -9.19 -2.26
C THR A 275 -16.41 -8.68 -0.87
N ALA A 276 -17.06 -7.52 -0.78
CA ALA A 276 -17.51 -6.96 0.48
C ALA A 276 -19.02 -6.69 0.44
N ILE A 277 -19.70 -7.05 1.51
CA ILE A 277 -21.11 -6.75 1.75
C ILE A 277 -21.22 -6.06 3.09
N GLY A 278 -21.86 -4.89 3.10
CA GLY A 278 -22.08 -4.10 4.30
C GLY A 278 -23.55 -3.78 4.51
N ILE A 279 -23.96 -3.77 5.77
CA ILE A 279 -25.26 -3.31 6.20
C ILE A 279 -25.11 -2.28 7.31
N GLY A 280 -26.02 -1.29 7.37
CA GLY A 280 -25.93 -0.27 8.39
C GLY A 280 -27.24 0.45 8.63
N LEU A 281 -27.30 1.13 9.75
CA LEU A 281 -28.38 2.03 10.15
C LEU A 281 -27.77 3.36 10.57
N SER A 282 -28.40 4.45 10.16
CA SER A 282 -28.01 5.79 10.60
C SER A 282 -29.21 6.62 11.00
N LYS A 283 -29.01 7.55 11.91
CA LYS A 283 -29.99 8.57 12.23
C LYS A 283 -29.42 9.94 11.91
N GLU A 284 -29.89 10.54 10.81
CA GLU A 284 -29.33 11.79 10.26
C GLU A 284 -27.79 11.84 10.32
N LYS A 285 -27.21 12.83 10.98
CA LYS A 285 -25.75 12.94 11.22
C LYS A 285 -25.38 12.65 12.69
N LYS A 286 -26.25 11.99 13.44
CA LYS A 286 -26.07 11.81 14.88
C LYS A 286 -25.32 10.53 15.23
N TRP A 287 -25.68 9.43 14.59
CA TRP A 287 -25.02 8.14 14.80
C TRP A 287 -25.13 7.25 13.56
N PHE A 288 -24.19 6.36 13.43
CA PHE A 288 -24.16 5.29 12.45
C PHE A 288 -23.73 3.98 13.13
N PHE A 289 -24.44 2.90 12.85
CA PHE A 289 -24.06 1.55 13.19
C PHE A 289 -24.01 0.71 11.93
N GLY A 290 -22.95 -0.06 11.75
CA GLY A 290 -22.81 -0.90 10.58
C GLY A 290 -21.95 -2.12 10.85
N ALA A 291 -22.14 -3.12 10.00
CA ALA A 291 -21.30 -4.30 9.92
C ALA A 291 -20.97 -4.59 8.46
N GLN A 292 -19.77 -5.09 8.24
CA GLN A 292 -19.28 -5.45 6.92
C GLN A 292 -18.56 -6.77 6.99
N TYR A 293 -18.77 -7.60 5.97
CA TYR A 293 -18.04 -8.82 5.71
C TYR A 293 -17.27 -8.68 4.39
N SER A 294 -15.99 -9.04 4.39
CA SER A 294 -15.12 -9.00 3.21
C SER A 294 -14.14 -10.17 3.18
#